data_7fcfb1e5fbf13f2e16664143703f2bde
#
_entry.id   7fcfb1e5fbf13f2e16664143703f2bde
#
_cell.length_a   1.000
_cell.length_b   1.000
_cell.length_c   1.000
_cell.angle_alpha   90.00
_cell.angle_beta   90.00
_cell.angle_gamma   90.00
#
_symmetry.space_group_name_H-M   'P 1'
#
loop_
_entity.id
_entity.type
_entity.pdbx_description
1 polymer ?
#
loop_
_entity_poly.entity_id
_entity_poly.type
_entity_poly.pdbx_seq_one_letter_code
_entity_poly.pdbx_strand_id
1 'polypeptide(L)'
;MSKVILEFDSVEESDEIQDALNGWRWRTAMWDLDQNLRNTTKYGNSVIPGQDSASSEEYAIADRYRELIREILQDNKLYFD
;
A
#
# COMPACT_ATOMS: atom_id res chain seq x y z
N MET A 1 -11.85 -25.58 -1.16
CA MET A 1 -11.64 -24.14 -1.39
C MET A 1 -12.93 -23.39 -1.18
N SER A 2 -12.93 -22.38 -0.36
CA SER A 2 -14.16 -21.62 -0.11
C SER A 2 -14.38 -20.58 -1.21
N LYS A 3 -15.64 -20.27 -1.43
CA LYS A 3 -16.08 -19.32 -2.45
C LYS A 3 -16.72 -18.12 -1.79
N VAL A 4 -16.34 -16.93 -2.23
CA VAL A 4 -16.95 -15.68 -1.75
C VAL A 4 -17.74 -15.05 -2.90
N ILE A 5 -19.01 -14.76 -2.65
CA ILE A 5 -19.89 -14.13 -3.62
C ILE A 5 -20.28 -12.77 -3.08
N LEU A 6 -20.07 -11.73 -3.89
CA LEU A 6 -20.46 -10.36 -3.57
C LEU A 6 -21.64 -9.98 -4.45
N GLU A 7 -22.75 -9.57 -3.82
CA GLU A 7 -23.96 -9.16 -4.52
C GLU A 7 -24.28 -7.71 -4.21
N PHE A 8 -24.52 -6.91 -5.24
CA PHE A 8 -24.82 -5.49 -5.12
C PHE A 8 -25.98 -5.12 -6.05
N ASP A 9 -26.73 -4.09 -5.65
CA ASP A 9 -27.69 -3.45 -6.55
C ASP A 9 -26.89 -2.62 -7.55
N SER A 10 -26.91 -3.02 -8.82
CA SER A 10 -26.08 -2.42 -9.86
C SER A 10 -26.46 -1.00 -10.22
N VAL A 11 -27.65 -0.53 -9.83
CA VAL A 11 -28.12 0.83 -10.11
C VAL A 11 -27.76 1.78 -8.97
N GLU A 12 -27.94 1.35 -7.72
CA GLU A 12 -27.79 2.19 -6.52
C GLU A 12 -26.43 2.05 -5.85
N GLU A 13 -25.75 0.93 -6.07
CA GLU A 13 -24.50 0.58 -5.36
C GLU A 13 -23.30 0.50 -6.30
N SER A 14 -23.29 1.31 -7.38
CA SER A 14 -22.19 1.26 -8.37
C SER A 14 -20.84 1.61 -7.76
N ASP A 15 -20.78 2.54 -6.80
CA ASP A 15 -19.52 2.93 -6.15
C ASP A 15 -18.98 1.81 -5.27
N GLU A 16 -19.86 1.14 -4.52
CA GLU A 16 -19.47 -0.02 -3.70
C GLU A 16 -18.99 -1.17 -4.58
N ILE A 17 -19.62 -1.39 -5.75
CA ILE A 17 -19.19 -2.41 -6.69
C ILE A 17 -17.77 -2.11 -7.19
N GLN A 18 -17.49 -0.87 -7.57
CA GLN A 18 -16.16 -0.46 -8.01
C GLN A 18 -15.12 -0.64 -6.92
N ASP A 19 -15.44 -0.27 -5.69
CA ASP A 19 -14.54 -0.45 -4.56
C ASP A 19 -14.23 -1.93 -4.33
N ALA A 20 -15.25 -2.79 -4.39
CA ALA A 20 -15.06 -4.23 -4.22
C ALA A 20 -14.22 -4.82 -5.35
N LEU A 21 -14.48 -4.43 -6.60
CA LEU A 21 -13.73 -4.92 -7.77
C LEU A 21 -12.30 -4.41 -7.81
N ASN A 22 -12.04 -3.23 -7.24
CA ASN A 22 -10.72 -2.62 -7.21
C ASN A 22 -9.94 -2.93 -5.93
N GLY A 23 -10.49 -3.73 -5.02
CA GLY A 23 -9.83 -4.04 -3.75
C GLY A 23 -8.41 -4.56 -3.92
N TRP A 24 -8.17 -5.49 -4.85
CA TRP A 24 -6.85 -6.04 -5.11
C TRP A 24 -5.90 -4.99 -5.70
N ARG A 25 -6.44 -4.03 -6.46
CA ARG A 25 -5.63 -2.94 -7.03
C ARG A 25 -5.14 -1.99 -5.95
N TRP A 26 -5.98 -1.68 -4.98
CA TRP A 26 -5.58 -0.87 -3.82
C TRP A 26 -4.49 -1.57 -3.02
N ARG A 27 -4.63 -2.87 -2.81
CA ARG A 27 -3.62 -3.67 -2.13
C ARG A 27 -2.29 -3.63 -2.87
N THR A 28 -2.31 -3.80 -4.18
CA THR A 28 -1.11 -3.75 -5.01
C THR A 28 -0.46 -2.37 -4.96
N ALA A 29 -1.26 -1.30 -5.03
CA ALA A 29 -0.76 0.07 -4.96
C ALA A 29 -0.06 0.34 -3.62
N MET A 30 -0.65 -0.10 -2.51
CA MET A 30 -0.02 0.05 -1.20
C MET A 30 1.24 -0.80 -1.06
N TRP A 31 1.25 -1.99 -1.64
CA TRP A 31 2.44 -2.83 -1.71
C TRP A 31 3.56 -2.14 -2.47
N ASP A 32 3.24 -1.56 -3.63
CA ASP A 32 4.23 -0.85 -4.45
C ASP A 32 4.83 0.33 -3.68
N LEU A 33 4.00 1.09 -2.98
CA LEU A 33 4.48 2.19 -2.14
C LEU A 33 5.43 1.68 -1.07
N ASP A 34 5.06 0.62 -0.36
CA ASP A 34 5.91 0.02 0.68
C ASP A 34 7.23 -0.46 0.10
N GLN A 35 7.22 -1.08 -1.09
CA GLN A 35 8.44 -1.56 -1.73
C GLN A 35 9.35 -0.43 -2.17
N ASN A 36 8.81 0.68 -2.63
CA ASN A 36 9.61 1.87 -2.94
C ASN A 36 10.28 2.44 -1.69
N LEU A 37 9.57 2.50 -0.58
CA LEU A 37 10.14 2.94 0.70
C LEU A 37 11.17 1.92 1.22
N ARG A 38 10.95 0.64 1.00
CA ARG A 38 11.88 -0.41 1.38
C ARG A 38 13.21 -0.29 0.64
N ASN A 39 13.19 0.15 -0.62
CA ASN A 39 14.42 0.39 -1.39
C ASN A 39 15.30 1.42 -0.67
N THR A 40 14.72 2.42 -0.03
CA THR A 40 15.47 3.38 0.78
C THR A 40 15.98 2.76 2.08
N THR A 41 15.13 2.05 2.82
CA THR A 41 15.51 1.53 4.13
C THR A 41 16.45 0.33 4.07
N LYS A 42 16.39 -0.44 2.99
CA LYS A 42 17.22 -1.65 2.85
C LYS A 42 18.46 -1.42 1.96
N TYR A 43 18.31 -0.66 0.89
CA TYR A 43 19.36 -0.50 -0.12
C TYR A 43 19.93 0.91 -0.16
N GLY A 44 19.37 1.86 0.58
CA GLY A 44 19.86 3.24 0.63
C GLY A 44 19.57 4.06 -0.62
N ASN A 45 18.65 3.62 -1.45
CA ASN A 45 18.27 4.34 -2.66
C ASN A 45 17.32 5.48 -2.33
N SER A 46 17.53 6.65 -2.97
CA SER A 46 16.64 7.78 -2.78
C SER A 46 15.35 7.61 -3.59
N VAL A 47 14.21 8.03 -3.02
CA VAL A 47 12.96 8.16 -3.77
C VAL A 47 12.87 9.49 -4.51
N ILE A 48 13.81 10.39 -4.27
CA ILE A 48 13.84 11.72 -4.91
C ILE A 48 14.46 11.59 -6.29
N PRO A 49 13.74 12.02 -7.36
CA PRO A 49 14.30 11.94 -8.71
C PRO A 49 15.62 12.72 -8.84
N GLY A 50 16.62 12.08 -9.44
CA GLY A 50 17.92 12.69 -9.63
C GLY A 50 18.87 12.55 -8.47
N GLN A 51 18.46 11.96 -7.37
CA GLN A 51 19.30 11.69 -6.21
C GLN A 51 19.66 10.20 -6.16
N ASP A 52 20.95 9.87 -6.18
CA ASP A 52 21.38 8.48 -6.29
C ASP A 52 21.25 7.71 -4.98
N SER A 53 21.49 8.38 -3.85
CA SER A 53 21.43 7.72 -2.55
C SER A 53 20.63 8.55 -1.55
N ALA A 54 20.03 7.87 -0.59
CA ALA A 54 19.23 8.48 0.46
C ALA A 54 20.11 9.12 1.52
N SER A 55 19.72 10.31 2.01
CA SER A 55 20.32 10.90 3.21
C SER A 55 19.85 10.16 4.45
N SER A 56 20.49 10.42 5.59
CA SER A 56 20.09 9.83 6.87
C SER A 56 18.67 10.27 7.26
N GLU A 57 18.31 11.51 6.95
CA GLU A 57 16.94 12.02 7.18
C GLU A 57 15.93 11.30 6.31
N GLU A 58 16.25 11.12 5.04
CA GLU A 58 15.35 10.40 4.11
C GLU A 58 15.15 8.95 4.57
N TYR A 59 16.22 8.29 4.99
CA TYR A 59 16.14 6.94 5.55
C TYR A 59 15.19 6.90 6.75
N ALA A 60 15.35 7.80 7.70
CA ALA A 60 14.53 7.83 8.91
C ALA A 60 13.05 8.08 8.58
N ILE A 61 12.79 9.00 7.64
CA ILE A 61 11.42 9.29 7.20
C ILE A 61 10.80 8.07 6.49
N ALA A 62 11.56 7.44 5.60
CA ALA A 62 11.07 6.25 4.88
C ALA A 62 10.76 5.11 5.85
N ASP A 63 11.61 4.89 6.83
CA ASP A 63 11.39 3.88 7.87
C ASP A 63 10.13 4.16 8.66
N ARG A 64 9.91 5.42 9.06
CA ARG A 64 8.71 5.82 9.79
C ARG A 64 7.45 5.66 8.95
N TYR A 65 7.49 5.98 7.66
CA TYR A 65 6.35 5.78 6.77
C TYR A 65 6.02 4.30 6.60
N ARG A 66 7.01 3.43 6.54
CA ARG A 66 6.77 1.99 6.47
C ARG A 66 6.07 1.49 7.73
N GLU A 67 6.47 1.96 8.90
CA GLU A 67 5.79 1.65 10.15
C GLU A 67 4.35 2.13 10.14
N LEU A 68 4.12 3.38 9.69
CA LEU A 68 2.78 3.94 9.59
C LEU A 68 1.88 3.13 8.66
N ILE A 69 2.40 2.72 7.52
CA ILE A 69 1.64 1.88 6.57
C ILE A 69 1.19 0.60 7.26
N ARG A 70 2.09 -0.06 7.99
CA ARG A 70 1.76 -1.30 8.70
C ARG A 70 0.76 -1.07 9.82
N GLU A 71 0.90 0.00 10.59
CA GLU A 71 -0.04 0.36 11.64
C GLU A 71 -1.44 0.61 11.07
N ILE A 72 -1.54 1.39 9.98
CA ILE A 72 -2.82 1.69 9.34
C ILE A 72 -3.47 0.42 8.79
N LEU A 73 -2.69 -0.42 8.12
CA LEU A 73 -3.20 -1.69 7.60
C LEU A 73 -3.70 -2.58 8.73
N GLN A 74 -2.94 -2.71 9.81
CA GLN A 74 -3.32 -3.52 10.96
C GLN A 74 -4.59 -3.00 11.62
N ASP A 75 -4.71 -1.68 11.80
CA ASP A 75 -5.90 -1.06 12.38
C ASP A 75 -7.15 -1.31 11.55
N ASN A 76 -6.99 -1.46 10.24
CA ASN A 76 -8.07 -1.77 9.32
C ASN A 76 -8.18 -3.27 9.03
N LYS A 77 -7.42 -4.10 9.72
CA LYS A 77 -7.37 -5.56 9.54
C LYS A 77 -7.02 -5.96 8.12
N LEU A 78 -6.12 -5.20 7.51
CA LEU A 78 -5.62 -5.45 6.16
C LEU A 78 -4.16 -5.88 6.24
N TYR A 79 -3.78 -6.82 5.40
CA TYR A 79 -2.41 -7.36 5.36
C TYR A 79 -1.99 -7.55 3.91
N PHE A 80 -0.68 -7.48 3.67
CA PHE A 80 -0.14 -7.69 2.32
C PHE A 80 -0.16 -9.17 1.89
N ASP A 81 -0.28 -10.07 2.82
CA ASP A 81 -0.30 -11.51 2.56
C ASP A 81 -1.71 -12.06 2.45
#